data_3b312c45441a83386a317e578d1e868f
#
_entry.id   3b312c45441a83386a317e578d1e868f
#
_cell.length_a   1.000
_cell.length_b   1.000
_cell.length_c   1.000
_cell.angle_alpha   90.00
_cell.angle_beta   90.00
_cell.angle_gamma   90.00
#
_symmetry.space_group_name_H-M   'P 1'
#
loop_
_entity.id
_entity.type
_entity.pdbx_description
1 polymer ?
#
loop_
_entity_poly.entity_id
_entity_poly.type
_entity_poly.pdbx_seq_one_letter_code
_entity_poly.pdbx_strand_id
1 'polypeptide(L)'
;MVASATKPTPEIANTPQIQDESINENQVKQALWIASCGAVGGILFWVLSKLSETSLFTSWKWYGQIPALGFLGAMAALFGVFLLTASNLNALKTYIFAIVCGVVWQPIITSAINSYSNVGATRQVEQVSTQTNLLTNTASHGNQQEINSAVKATVPAVTQALDQSGTVQDAGKKQELINSSNKALVALEAAAAKAPETSIQAIQEVGQAASNSNHPDVGINAIHSLREIGIANAHSNHPEIAKATIASLQALAANGKDPALRSAATASLKEIESETKQ
;
A
#
# COMPACT_ATOMS: atom_id res chain seq x y z
N MET A 1 70.46 -39.27 -34.94
CA MET A 1 70.31 -38.15 -34.00
C MET A 1 68.83 -37.92 -33.82
N VAL A 2 68.27 -38.36 -32.73
CA VAL A 2 66.84 -38.24 -32.44
C VAL A 2 66.73 -37.20 -31.33
N ALA A 3 66.15 -36.05 -31.61
CA ALA A 3 65.95 -34.99 -30.65
C ALA A 3 64.68 -35.30 -29.78
N SER A 4 64.92 -35.50 -28.49
CA SER A 4 63.83 -35.74 -27.53
C SER A 4 63.23 -34.41 -27.13
N ALA A 5 61.92 -34.22 -27.45
CA ALA A 5 61.15 -33.07 -27.06
C ALA A 5 60.59 -33.27 -25.65
N THR A 6 61.09 -32.52 -24.71
CA THR A 6 60.56 -32.44 -23.34
C THR A 6 59.26 -31.62 -23.32
N LYS A 7 58.19 -32.28 -22.87
CA LYS A 7 56.87 -31.71 -22.69
C LYS A 7 56.86 -30.83 -21.41
N PRO A 8 56.39 -29.59 -21.45
CA PRO A 8 56.28 -28.78 -20.23
C PRO A 8 55.14 -29.28 -19.33
N THR A 9 55.43 -29.43 -18.06
CA THR A 9 54.49 -29.75 -16.98
C THR A 9 53.58 -28.58 -16.75
N PRO A 10 52.24 -28.78 -16.64
CA PRO A 10 51.31 -27.69 -16.32
C PRO A 10 51.56 -27.22 -14.86
N GLU A 11 51.82 -25.93 -14.75
CA GLU A 11 51.91 -25.18 -13.49
C GLU A 11 50.54 -25.22 -12.80
N ILE A 12 50.47 -25.82 -11.62
CA ILE A 12 49.28 -25.89 -10.78
C ILE A 12 48.98 -24.49 -10.31
N ALA A 13 47.90 -23.90 -10.85
CA ALA A 13 47.36 -22.62 -10.41
C ALA A 13 47.11 -22.62 -8.90
N ASN A 14 47.74 -21.70 -8.20
CA ASN A 14 47.53 -21.44 -6.78
C ASN A 14 46.05 -21.17 -6.52
N THR A 15 45.39 -22.13 -5.93
CA THR A 15 44.05 -21.94 -5.34
C THR A 15 44.17 -20.85 -4.28
N PRO A 16 43.39 -19.76 -4.31
CA PRO A 16 43.42 -18.76 -3.25
C PRO A 16 43.01 -19.45 -1.95
N GLN A 17 43.98 -19.53 -1.02
CA GLN A 17 43.69 -19.93 0.36
C GLN A 17 42.73 -18.88 0.92
N ILE A 18 41.46 -19.29 1.15
CA ILE A 18 40.51 -18.56 1.98
C ILE A 18 41.14 -18.59 3.38
N GLN A 19 41.84 -17.50 3.74
CA GLN A 19 42.27 -17.29 5.12
C GLN A 19 40.98 -17.23 5.96
N ASP A 20 40.78 -18.25 6.79
CA ASP A 20 39.84 -18.19 7.91
C ASP A 20 40.34 -17.05 8.82
N GLU A 21 39.82 -15.85 8.52
CA GLU A 21 40.00 -14.67 9.37
C GLU A 21 39.22 -14.94 10.65
N SER A 22 39.91 -15.51 11.64
CA SER A 22 39.41 -15.71 12.99
C SER A 22 38.95 -14.35 13.49
N ILE A 23 37.62 -14.15 13.56
CA ILE A 23 36.99 -12.91 14.02
C ILE A 23 37.59 -12.59 15.39
N ASN A 24 38.39 -11.52 15.45
CA ASN A 24 39.07 -11.11 16.67
C ASN A 24 38.01 -10.67 17.71
N GLU A 25 38.05 -11.25 18.92
CA GLU A 25 37.10 -10.95 20.00
C GLU A 25 36.99 -9.44 20.28
N ASN A 26 38.08 -8.69 20.07
CA ASN A 26 38.08 -7.23 20.20
C ASN A 26 37.26 -6.53 19.11
N GLN A 27 37.21 -7.06 17.89
CA GLN A 27 36.40 -6.52 16.81
C GLN A 27 34.90 -6.73 17.10
N VAL A 28 34.53 -7.90 17.63
CA VAL A 28 33.15 -8.18 18.04
C VAL A 28 32.72 -7.25 19.16
N LYS A 29 33.54 -7.06 20.19
CA LYS A 29 33.26 -6.12 21.29
C LYS A 29 33.08 -4.68 20.78
N GLN A 30 33.94 -4.24 19.87
CA GLN A 30 33.85 -2.90 19.28
C GLN A 30 32.58 -2.72 18.44
N ALA A 31 32.24 -3.70 17.62
CA ALA A 31 31.00 -3.68 16.84
C ALA A 31 29.75 -3.61 17.75
N LEU A 32 29.78 -4.35 18.86
CA LEU A 32 28.67 -4.37 19.82
C LEU A 32 28.49 -3.03 20.54
N TRP A 33 29.59 -2.35 20.88
CA TRP A 33 29.59 -1.00 21.43
C TRP A 33 29.04 0.03 20.43
N ILE A 34 29.47 -0.03 19.17
CA ILE A 34 28.97 0.84 18.10
C ILE A 34 27.47 0.64 17.89
N ALA A 35 27.02 -0.61 17.83
CA ALA A 35 25.61 -0.96 17.72
C ALA A 35 24.78 -0.42 18.89
N SER A 36 25.28 -0.55 20.12
CA SER A 36 24.63 -0.01 21.32
C SER A 36 24.50 1.51 21.28
N CYS A 37 25.53 2.23 20.85
CA CYS A 37 25.47 3.68 20.67
C CYS A 37 24.46 4.09 19.60
N GLY A 38 24.39 3.35 18.49
CA GLY A 38 23.38 3.58 17.45
C GLY A 38 21.96 3.32 17.93
N ALA A 39 21.75 2.27 18.73
CA ALA A 39 20.46 1.98 19.35
C ALA A 39 20.00 3.12 20.26
N VAL A 40 20.90 3.67 21.07
CA VAL A 40 20.61 4.86 21.91
C VAL A 40 20.22 6.05 21.03
N GLY A 41 20.91 6.29 19.91
CA GLY A 41 20.55 7.32 18.93
C GLY A 41 19.13 7.17 18.38
N GLY A 42 18.75 5.95 18.01
CA GLY A 42 17.40 5.63 17.53
C GLY A 42 16.31 5.87 18.59
N ILE A 43 16.57 5.51 19.84
CA ILE A 43 15.66 5.75 20.97
C ILE A 43 15.57 7.26 21.29
N LEU A 44 16.69 7.99 21.28
CA LEU A 44 16.70 9.45 21.47
C LEU A 44 15.86 10.15 20.43
N PHE A 45 15.95 9.77 19.17
CA PHE A 45 15.12 10.33 18.13
C PHE A 45 13.62 10.09 18.41
N TRP A 46 13.24 8.87 18.82
CA TRP A 46 11.85 8.58 19.19
C TRP A 46 11.36 9.46 20.32
N VAL A 47 12.16 9.64 21.38
CA VAL A 47 11.83 10.54 22.50
C VAL A 47 11.65 11.97 22.00
N LEU A 48 12.56 12.49 21.18
CA LEU A 48 12.48 13.84 20.63
C LEU A 48 11.26 14.03 19.73
N SER A 49 10.93 13.05 18.90
CA SER A 49 9.74 13.09 18.04
C SER A 49 8.44 13.08 18.84
N LYS A 50 8.42 12.39 19.99
CA LYS A 50 7.26 12.33 20.87
C LYS A 50 7.11 13.50 21.82
N LEU A 51 8.18 14.21 22.14
CA LEU A 51 8.12 15.46 22.90
C LEU A 51 7.34 16.57 22.18
N SER A 52 7.22 16.49 20.86
CA SER A 52 6.39 17.40 20.07
C SER A 52 4.90 17.05 20.07
N GLU A 53 4.54 15.82 20.48
CA GLU A 53 3.14 15.37 20.59
C GLU A 53 2.71 15.34 22.05
N THR A 54 1.62 16.05 22.38
CA THR A 54 1.09 16.17 23.77
C THR A 54 0.54 14.87 24.38
N SER A 55 0.61 13.72 23.66
CA SER A 55 0.07 12.43 24.11
C SER A 55 1.12 11.33 24.19
N LEU A 56 2.08 11.47 25.08
CA LEU A 56 3.27 10.60 25.18
C LEU A 56 2.99 9.13 25.55
N PHE A 57 1.87 8.77 26.20
CA PHE A 57 1.72 7.43 26.82
C PHE A 57 0.35 6.76 26.64
N THR A 58 -0.49 7.22 25.73
CA THR A 58 -1.88 6.74 25.62
C THR A 58 -2.05 5.48 24.74
N SER A 59 -1.04 5.00 24.04
CA SER A 59 -1.19 3.81 23.19
C SER A 59 -0.17 2.73 23.52
N TRP A 60 -0.66 1.53 23.88
CA TRP A 60 0.11 0.30 24.10
C TRP A 60 1.10 -0.07 22.97
N LYS A 61 0.97 0.55 21.79
CA LYS A 61 1.81 0.31 20.61
C LYS A 61 3.28 0.72 20.76
N TRP A 62 3.63 1.52 21.77
CA TRP A 62 5.01 1.97 21.98
C TRP A 62 5.99 0.86 22.35
N TYR A 63 5.54 -0.22 23.00
CA TYR A 63 6.39 -1.37 23.36
C TYR A 63 7.04 -2.05 22.16
N GLY A 64 6.38 -2.07 21.00
CA GLY A 64 6.95 -2.62 19.77
C GLY A 64 7.82 -1.63 18.98
N GLN A 65 7.54 -0.34 19.11
CA GLN A 65 8.24 0.70 18.34
C GLN A 65 9.66 0.97 18.88
N ILE A 66 9.84 1.00 20.20
CA ILE A 66 11.15 1.27 20.82
C ILE A 66 12.22 0.26 20.40
N PRO A 67 12.02 -1.07 20.54
CA PRO A 67 13.02 -2.04 20.12
C PRO A 67 13.29 -2.02 18.61
N ALA A 68 12.26 -1.81 17.80
CA ALA A 68 12.42 -1.69 16.34
C ALA A 68 13.31 -0.50 15.95
N LEU A 69 13.08 0.67 16.55
CA LEU A 69 13.85 1.88 16.29
C LEU A 69 15.27 1.78 16.85
N GLY A 70 15.45 1.14 18.01
CA GLY A 70 16.76 0.81 18.56
C GLY A 70 17.55 -0.11 17.63
N PHE A 71 16.91 -1.15 17.09
CA PHE A 71 17.55 -2.05 16.13
C PHE A 71 17.94 -1.34 14.82
N LEU A 72 17.07 -0.51 14.26
CA LEU A 72 17.36 0.28 13.06
C LEU A 72 18.49 1.28 13.30
N GLY A 73 18.53 1.94 14.46
CA GLY A 73 19.62 2.82 14.85
C GLY A 73 20.96 2.08 14.97
N ALA A 74 20.94 0.87 15.54
CA ALA A 74 22.12 0.01 15.64
C ALA A 74 22.66 -0.38 14.26
N MET A 75 21.79 -0.83 13.36
CA MET A 75 22.15 -1.20 11.98
C MET A 75 22.71 0.01 11.21
N ALA A 76 22.09 1.17 11.33
CA ALA A 76 22.56 2.40 10.69
C ALA A 76 23.94 2.83 11.20
N ALA A 77 24.20 2.70 12.49
CA ALA A 77 25.49 3.02 13.08
C ALA A 77 26.59 2.06 12.59
N LEU A 78 26.32 0.76 12.56
CA LEU A 78 27.27 -0.24 12.04
C LEU A 78 27.60 0.03 10.57
N PHE A 79 26.57 0.29 9.74
CA PHE A 79 26.75 0.58 8.32
C PHE A 79 27.51 1.90 8.10
N GLY A 80 27.15 2.95 8.83
CA GLY A 80 27.83 4.25 8.77
C GLY A 80 29.29 4.18 9.17
N VAL A 81 29.62 3.46 10.25
CA VAL A 81 31.00 3.24 10.68
C VAL A 81 31.76 2.38 9.68
N PHE A 82 31.15 1.32 9.14
CA PHE A 82 31.76 0.48 8.11
C PHE A 82 32.15 1.28 6.85
N LEU A 83 31.28 2.18 6.39
CA LEU A 83 31.58 3.04 5.24
C LEU A 83 32.70 4.03 5.49
N LEU A 84 32.91 4.45 6.75
CA LEU A 84 33.90 5.47 7.12
C LEU A 84 35.19 4.91 7.69
N THR A 85 35.31 3.59 7.90
CA THR A 85 36.48 2.95 8.50
C THR A 85 37.79 3.07 7.68
N ALA A 86 37.71 3.75 6.54
CA ALA A 86 38.94 4.13 5.81
C ALA A 86 39.79 5.22 6.52
N SER A 87 39.29 5.84 7.59
CA SER A 87 39.96 6.91 8.33
C SER A 87 40.21 6.50 9.79
N ASN A 88 41.43 6.71 10.32
CA ASN A 88 41.80 6.50 11.71
C ASN A 88 40.99 7.41 12.66
N LEU A 89 39.74 7.03 12.96
CA LEU A 89 38.91 7.72 13.92
C LEU A 89 39.27 7.28 15.35
N ASN A 90 39.54 8.24 16.27
CA ASN A 90 39.60 7.95 17.68
C ASN A 90 38.28 7.35 18.18
N ALA A 91 38.36 6.38 19.12
CA ALA A 91 37.18 5.65 19.63
C ALA A 91 36.02 6.58 20.04
N LEU A 92 36.30 7.71 20.70
CA LEU A 92 35.27 8.68 21.08
C LEU A 92 34.52 9.28 19.88
N LYS A 93 35.25 9.64 18.82
CA LYS A 93 34.62 10.19 17.59
C LYS A 93 33.77 9.15 16.91
N THR A 94 34.17 7.88 16.91
CA THR A 94 33.39 6.76 16.35
C THR A 94 32.05 6.59 17.11
N TYR A 95 32.06 6.67 18.45
CA TYR A 95 30.84 6.54 19.25
C TYR A 95 29.87 7.71 19.04
N ILE A 96 30.38 8.96 19.04
CA ILE A 96 29.59 10.14 18.74
C ILE A 96 28.96 10.02 17.34
N PHE A 97 29.74 9.60 16.36
CA PHE A 97 29.28 9.40 15.01
C PHE A 97 28.20 8.31 14.93
N ALA A 98 28.35 7.20 15.66
CA ALA A 98 27.36 6.13 15.73
C ALA A 98 26.00 6.65 16.28
N ILE A 99 26.03 7.49 17.32
CA ILE A 99 24.80 8.12 17.86
C ILE A 99 24.17 9.03 16.82
N VAL A 100 24.95 9.87 16.16
CA VAL A 100 24.46 10.78 15.11
C VAL A 100 23.85 10.01 13.95
N CYS A 101 24.49 8.93 13.49
CA CYS A 101 23.94 8.05 12.48
C CYS A 101 22.58 7.47 12.90
N GLY A 102 22.46 7.01 14.16
CA GLY A 102 21.21 6.49 14.71
C GLY A 102 20.08 7.55 14.71
N VAL A 103 20.40 8.81 14.97
CA VAL A 103 19.43 9.92 14.96
C VAL A 103 19.05 10.32 13.53
N VAL A 104 20.00 10.46 12.63
CA VAL A 104 19.78 11.00 11.27
C VAL A 104 19.18 9.96 10.32
N TRP A 105 19.41 8.68 10.57
CA TRP A 105 18.96 7.61 9.68
C TRP A 105 17.45 7.49 9.60
N GLN A 106 16.75 7.73 10.68
CA GLN A 106 15.29 7.61 10.73
C GLN A 106 14.56 8.58 9.79
N PRO A 107 14.87 9.90 9.74
CA PRO A 107 14.31 10.80 8.74
C PRO A 107 14.58 10.35 7.31
N ILE A 108 15.77 9.79 7.03
CA ILE A 108 16.14 9.29 5.70
C ILE A 108 15.27 8.09 5.33
N ILE A 109 15.11 7.10 6.21
CA ILE A 109 14.24 5.94 5.97
C ILE A 109 12.79 6.40 5.80
N THR A 110 12.29 7.26 6.69
CA THR A 110 10.90 7.76 6.60
C THR A 110 10.68 8.49 5.28
N SER A 111 11.61 9.34 4.86
CA SER A 111 11.55 10.01 3.57
C SER A 111 11.58 9.03 2.39
N ALA A 112 12.43 8.00 2.47
CA ALA A 112 12.49 6.96 1.44
C ALA A 112 11.20 6.14 1.36
N ILE A 113 10.63 5.74 2.51
CA ILE A 113 9.35 5.01 2.58
C ILE A 113 8.22 5.87 2.02
N ASN A 114 8.15 7.15 2.40
CA ASN A 114 7.14 8.08 1.90
C ASN A 114 7.28 8.29 0.39
N SER A 115 8.51 8.43 -0.11
CA SER A 115 8.76 8.57 -1.54
C SER A 115 8.33 7.31 -2.30
N TYR A 116 8.64 6.13 -1.77
CA TYR A 116 8.23 4.85 -2.35
C TYR A 116 6.70 4.69 -2.35
N SER A 117 6.05 5.01 -1.23
CA SER A 117 4.58 4.99 -1.09
C SER A 117 3.93 5.96 -2.09
N ASN A 118 4.47 7.16 -2.26
CA ASN A 118 3.93 8.16 -3.19
C ASN A 118 4.11 7.74 -4.66
N VAL A 119 5.23 7.09 -5.02
CA VAL A 119 5.44 6.52 -6.37
C VAL A 119 4.43 5.39 -6.61
N GLY A 120 4.20 4.53 -5.63
CA GLY A 120 3.19 3.49 -5.69
C GLY A 120 1.79 4.08 -5.92
N ALA A 121 1.41 5.08 -5.13
CA ALA A 121 0.11 5.77 -5.25
C ALA A 121 -0.07 6.40 -6.64
N THR A 122 0.96 7.06 -7.17
CA THR A 122 0.89 7.67 -8.52
C THR A 122 0.65 6.62 -9.60
N ARG A 123 1.35 5.48 -9.55
CA ARG A 123 1.13 4.37 -10.50
C ARG A 123 -0.28 3.80 -10.39
N GLN A 124 -0.80 3.70 -9.17
CA GLN A 124 -2.15 3.18 -8.95
C GLN A 124 -3.22 4.14 -9.47
N VAL A 125 -3.07 5.45 -9.27
CA VAL A 125 -3.95 6.48 -9.86
C VAL A 125 -3.95 6.37 -11.40
N GLU A 126 -2.78 6.22 -12.01
CA GLU A 126 -2.64 6.04 -13.45
C GLU A 126 -3.31 4.76 -13.94
N GLN A 127 -3.14 3.66 -13.22
CA GLN A 127 -3.78 2.37 -13.53
C GLN A 127 -5.31 2.47 -13.45
N VAL A 128 -5.86 3.01 -12.36
CA VAL A 128 -7.32 3.24 -12.23
C VAL A 128 -7.83 4.15 -13.33
N SER A 129 -7.13 5.25 -13.62
CA SER A 129 -7.51 6.18 -14.69
C SER A 129 -7.53 5.52 -16.06
N THR A 130 -6.51 4.69 -16.37
CA THR A 130 -6.43 3.95 -17.64
C THR A 130 -7.60 2.96 -17.77
N GLN A 131 -7.89 2.18 -16.73
CA GLN A 131 -9.00 1.24 -16.72
C GLN A 131 -10.36 1.94 -16.80
N THR A 132 -10.51 3.07 -16.10
CA THR A 132 -11.72 3.90 -16.14
C THR A 132 -11.97 4.46 -17.53
N ASN A 133 -10.92 4.99 -18.19
CA ASN A 133 -11.06 5.51 -19.56
C ASN A 133 -11.38 4.39 -20.56
N LEU A 134 -10.74 3.23 -20.40
CA LEU A 134 -11.07 2.04 -21.22
C LEU A 134 -12.52 1.63 -21.03
N LEU A 135 -12.98 1.54 -19.78
CA LEU A 135 -14.38 1.20 -19.46
C LEU A 135 -15.34 2.22 -20.04
N THR A 136 -15.10 3.52 -19.89
CA THR A 136 -15.94 4.59 -20.43
C THR A 136 -16.05 4.51 -21.95
N ASN A 137 -14.93 4.30 -22.63
CA ASN A 137 -14.91 4.14 -24.08
C ASN A 137 -15.65 2.88 -24.52
N THR A 138 -15.40 1.76 -23.84
CA THR A 138 -16.05 0.48 -24.14
C THR A 138 -17.56 0.54 -23.84
N ALA A 139 -17.97 1.19 -22.74
CA ALA A 139 -19.39 1.41 -22.42
C ALA A 139 -20.12 2.22 -23.51
N SER A 140 -19.42 3.14 -24.18
CA SER A 140 -20.01 3.94 -25.25
C SER A 140 -20.11 3.19 -26.58
N HIS A 141 -19.08 2.46 -26.97
CA HIS A 141 -18.95 1.91 -28.34
C HIS A 141 -18.81 0.40 -28.40
N GLY A 142 -18.48 -0.27 -27.27
CA GLY A 142 -18.19 -1.70 -27.20
C GLY A 142 -19.44 -2.59 -27.20
N ASN A 143 -19.21 -3.85 -27.48
CA ASN A 143 -20.19 -4.92 -27.27
C ASN A 143 -20.22 -5.37 -25.79
N GLN A 144 -21.22 -6.13 -25.40
CA GLN A 144 -21.41 -6.59 -24.04
C GLN A 144 -20.22 -7.38 -23.48
N GLN A 145 -19.55 -8.17 -24.31
CA GLN A 145 -18.39 -8.95 -23.88
C GLN A 145 -17.18 -8.08 -23.58
N GLU A 146 -16.96 -7.06 -24.38
CA GLU A 146 -15.90 -6.07 -24.15
C GLU A 146 -16.16 -5.26 -22.88
N ILE A 147 -17.40 -4.83 -22.65
CA ILE A 147 -17.82 -4.13 -21.44
C ILE A 147 -17.59 -5.00 -20.21
N ASN A 148 -18.03 -6.26 -20.23
CA ASN A 148 -17.80 -7.20 -19.13
C ASN A 148 -16.32 -7.39 -18.81
N SER A 149 -15.47 -7.45 -19.84
CA SER A 149 -14.02 -7.57 -19.66
C SER A 149 -13.42 -6.29 -19.04
N ALA A 150 -13.85 -5.12 -19.51
CA ALA A 150 -13.40 -3.82 -18.97
C ALA A 150 -13.86 -3.63 -17.52
N VAL A 151 -15.12 -3.97 -17.18
CA VAL A 151 -15.62 -3.95 -15.81
C VAL A 151 -14.77 -4.84 -14.90
N LYS A 152 -14.53 -6.09 -15.29
CA LYS A 152 -13.70 -7.02 -14.52
C LYS A 152 -12.25 -6.56 -14.34
N ALA A 153 -11.70 -5.80 -15.28
CA ALA A 153 -10.35 -5.23 -15.15
C ALA A 153 -10.33 -3.98 -14.25
N THR A 154 -11.42 -3.23 -14.18
CA THR A 154 -11.52 -2.00 -13.37
C THR A 154 -11.61 -2.31 -11.88
N VAL A 155 -12.35 -3.34 -11.47
CA VAL A 155 -12.56 -3.67 -10.05
C VAL A 155 -11.27 -3.87 -9.27
N PRO A 156 -10.32 -4.76 -9.67
CA PRO A 156 -9.10 -4.95 -8.91
C PRO A 156 -8.23 -3.69 -8.86
N ALA A 157 -8.24 -2.86 -9.90
CA ALA A 157 -7.51 -1.60 -9.90
C ALA A 157 -8.07 -0.64 -8.84
N VAL A 158 -9.40 -0.51 -8.75
CA VAL A 158 -10.07 0.35 -7.76
C VAL A 158 -9.91 -0.18 -6.34
N THR A 159 -10.11 -1.48 -6.11
CA THR A 159 -9.97 -2.08 -4.78
C THR A 159 -8.54 -1.94 -4.25
N GLN A 160 -7.54 -2.16 -5.11
CA GLN A 160 -6.14 -1.95 -4.76
C GLN A 160 -5.82 -0.48 -4.47
N ALA A 161 -6.41 0.47 -5.21
CA ALA A 161 -6.26 1.90 -4.95
C ALA A 161 -6.84 2.30 -3.59
N LEU A 162 -7.99 1.76 -3.21
CA LEU A 162 -8.61 1.98 -1.90
C LEU A 162 -7.75 1.42 -0.77
N ASP A 163 -7.24 0.20 -0.89
CA ASP A 163 -6.36 -0.41 0.10
C ASP A 163 -5.06 0.40 0.25
N GLN A 164 -4.48 0.83 -0.86
CA GLN A 164 -3.26 1.63 -0.83
C GLN A 164 -3.47 3.01 -0.22
N SER A 165 -4.63 3.64 -0.45
CA SER A 165 -4.95 4.95 0.12
C SER A 165 -4.93 4.96 1.65
N GLY A 166 -5.19 3.81 2.30
CA GLY A 166 -5.05 3.63 3.75
C GLY A 166 -3.61 3.68 4.26
N THR A 167 -2.62 3.43 3.40
CA THR A 167 -1.19 3.39 3.75
C THR A 167 -0.42 4.63 3.31
N VAL A 168 -0.96 5.42 2.39
CA VAL A 168 -0.35 6.66 1.89
C VAL A 168 -0.45 7.75 2.93
N GLN A 169 0.69 8.36 3.28
CA GLN A 169 0.75 9.45 4.26
C GLN A 169 0.50 10.83 3.63
N ASP A 170 0.79 10.99 2.34
CA ASP A 170 0.52 12.22 1.60
C ASP A 170 -0.98 12.38 1.37
N ALA A 171 -1.57 13.42 1.99
CA ALA A 171 -3.00 13.70 1.91
C ALA A 171 -3.46 14.00 0.47
N GLY A 172 -2.61 14.63 -0.34
CA GLY A 172 -2.90 14.92 -1.75
C GLY A 172 -2.99 13.65 -2.57
N LYS A 173 -2.02 12.74 -2.42
CA LYS A 173 -2.02 11.44 -3.10
C LYS A 173 -3.16 10.53 -2.64
N LYS A 174 -3.46 10.54 -1.35
CA LYS A 174 -4.62 9.84 -0.81
C LYS A 174 -5.91 10.33 -1.47
N GLN A 175 -6.08 11.65 -1.58
CA GLN A 175 -7.25 12.24 -2.23
C GLN A 175 -7.32 11.93 -3.72
N GLU A 176 -6.18 11.89 -4.43
CA GLU A 176 -6.13 11.48 -5.84
C GLU A 176 -6.61 10.03 -6.03
N LEU A 177 -6.21 9.09 -5.16
CA LEU A 177 -6.68 7.71 -5.19
C LEU A 177 -8.19 7.61 -4.94
N ILE A 178 -8.72 8.34 -3.97
CA ILE A 178 -10.16 8.41 -3.67
C ILE A 178 -10.93 8.97 -4.87
N ASN A 179 -10.45 10.07 -5.45
CA ASN A 179 -11.10 10.72 -6.60
C ASN A 179 -11.09 9.81 -7.84
N SER A 180 -9.99 9.09 -8.09
CA SER A 180 -9.92 8.13 -9.20
C SER A 180 -10.88 6.96 -9.00
N SER A 181 -11.03 6.47 -7.76
CA SER A 181 -12.00 5.43 -7.40
C SER A 181 -13.45 5.89 -7.62
N ASN A 182 -13.78 7.12 -7.24
CA ASN A 182 -15.11 7.69 -7.50
C ASN A 182 -15.41 7.86 -9.00
N LYS A 183 -14.41 8.27 -9.81
CA LYS A 183 -14.57 8.32 -11.27
C LYS A 183 -14.83 6.94 -11.87
N ALA A 184 -14.16 5.91 -11.33
CA ALA A 184 -14.40 4.54 -11.78
C ALA A 184 -15.82 4.06 -11.43
N LEU A 185 -16.38 4.44 -10.27
CA LEU A 185 -17.78 4.15 -9.92
C LEU A 185 -18.75 4.75 -10.93
N VAL A 186 -18.57 6.00 -11.35
CA VAL A 186 -19.40 6.65 -12.38
C VAL A 186 -19.31 5.90 -13.71
N ALA A 187 -18.12 5.42 -14.09
CA ALA A 187 -17.96 4.64 -15.30
C ALA A 187 -18.61 3.24 -15.20
N LEU A 188 -18.58 2.60 -14.03
CA LEU A 188 -19.27 1.34 -13.76
C LEU A 188 -20.79 1.51 -13.81
N GLU A 189 -21.32 2.62 -13.29
CA GLU A 189 -22.74 2.97 -13.37
C GLU A 189 -23.17 3.14 -14.84
N ALA A 190 -22.42 3.90 -15.64
CA ALA A 190 -22.68 4.04 -17.06
C ALA A 190 -22.62 2.70 -17.81
N ALA A 191 -21.72 1.79 -17.44
CA ALA A 191 -21.63 0.47 -18.03
C ALA A 191 -22.83 -0.43 -17.67
N ALA A 192 -23.53 -0.16 -16.57
CA ALA A 192 -24.68 -0.93 -16.13
C ALA A 192 -25.86 -0.87 -17.12
N ALA A 193 -25.94 0.16 -17.96
CA ALA A 193 -26.94 0.24 -19.02
C ALA A 193 -26.84 -0.88 -20.07
N LYS A 194 -25.63 -1.43 -20.28
CA LYS A 194 -25.37 -2.48 -21.30
C LYS A 194 -24.92 -3.82 -20.68
N ALA A 195 -24.34 -3.80 -19.48
CA ALA A 195 -23.84 -4.96 -18.77
C ALA A 195 -24.23 -4.92 -17.28
N PRO A 196 -25.53 -4.94 -16.96
CA PRO A 196 -26.04 -4.63 -15.63
C PRO A 196 -25.52 -5.59 -14.55
N GLU A 197 -25.60 -6.90 -14.77
CA GLU A 197 -25.20 -7.90 -13.76
C GLU A 197 -23.74 -7.72 -13.34
N THR A 198 -22.84 -7.62 -14.31
CA THR A 198 -21.39 -7.49 -14.04
C THR A 198 -21.07 -6.15 -13.38
N SER A 199 -21.73 -5.07 -13.81
CA SER A 199 -21.52 -3.72 -13.25
C SER A 199 -22.05 -3.61 -11.83
N ILE A 200 -23.23 -4.15 -11.53
CA ILE A 200 -23.81 -4.17 -10.18
C ILE A 200 -22.91 -4.92 -9.22
N GLN A 201 -22.44 -6.10 -9.62
CA GLN A 201 -21.49 -6.87 -8.82
C GLN A 201 -20.19 -6.08 -8.59
N ALA A 202 -19.65 -5.44 -9.62
CA ALA A 202 -18.45 -4.62 -9.54
C ALA A 202 -18.61 -3.45 -8.55
N ILE A 203 -19.72 -2.72 -8.62
CA ILE A 203 -20.02 -1.60 -7.70
C ILE A 203 -20.17 -2.12 -6.26
N GLN A 204 -20.80 -3.27 -6.06
CA GLN A 204 -20.90 -3.91 -4.76
C GLN A 204 -19.51 -4.26 -4.18
N GLU A 205 -18.62 -4.85 -5.00
CA GLU A 205 -17.25 -5.20 -4.59
C GLU A 205 -16.44 -3.96 -4.21
N VAL A 206 -16.56 -2.87 -4.98
CA VAL A 206 -15.93 -1.58 -4.66
C VAL A 206 -16.49 -1.01 -3.35
N GLY A 207 -17.81 -1.06 -3.13
CA GLY A 207 -18.44 -0.63 -1.89
C GLY A 207 -17.96 -1.41 -0.66
N GLN A 208 -17.79 -2.72 -0.79
CA GLN A 208 -17.23 -3.57 0.27
C GLN A 208 -15.75 -3.26 0.52
N ALA A 209 -14.96 -3.07 -0.53
CA ALA A 209 -13.56 -2.68 -0.41
C ALA A 209 -13.41 -1.32 0.29
N ALA A 210 -14.23 -0.33 -0.08
CA ALA A 210 -14.25 0.98 0.57
C ALA A 210 -14.58 0.89 2.07
N SER A 211 -15.54 0.05 2.44
CA SER A 211 -15.88 -0.22 3.84
C SER A 211 -14.72 -0.88 4.61
N ASN A 212 -13.98 -1.78 3.96
CA ASN A 212 -12.84 -2.46 4.55
C ASN A 212 -11.64 -1.55 4.75
N SER A 213 -11.43 -0.63 3.82
CA SER A 213 -10.29 0.29 3.78
C SER A 213 -10.56 1.63 4.48
N ASN A 214 -11.66 1.77 5.20
CA ASN A 214 -12.05 2.96 5.98
C ASN A 214 -12.28 4.21 5.11
N HIS A 215 -12.92 4.02 3.94
CA HIS A 215 -13.31 5.08 3.02
C HIS A 215 -14.85 5.15 2.86
N PRO A 216 -15.57 5.62 3.89
CA PRO A 216 -17.03 5.64 3.87
C PRO A 216 -17.58 6.45 2.71
N ASP A 217 -16.92 7.54 2.31
CA ASP A 217 -17.37 8.38 1.19
C ASP A 217 -17.46 7.62 -0.13
N VAL A 218 -16.45 6.79 -0.45
CA VAL A 218 -16.47 5.95 -1.66
C VAL A 218 -17.52 4.86 -1.54
N GLY A 219 -17.69 4.29 -0.35
CA GLY A 219 -18.73 3.30 -0.08
C GLY A 219 -20.14 3.89 -0.24
N ILE A 220 -20.38 5.10 0.23
CA ILE A 220 -21.65 5.82 0.06
C ILE A 220 -21.89 6.11 -1.44
N ASN A 221 -20.88 6.52 -2.20
CA ASN A 221 -21.01 6.73 -3.64
C ASN A 221 -21.35 5.43 -4.38
N ALA A 222 -20.77 4.29 -3.98
CA ALA A 222 -21.14 2.99 -4.53
C ALA A 222 -22.62 2.65 -4.25
N ILE A 223 -23.12 2.96 -3.05
CA ILE A 223 -24.53 2.79 -2.68
C ILE A 223 -25.42 3.70 -3.54
N HIS A 224 -25.02 4.95 -3.76
CA HIS A 224 -25.75 5.88 -4.63
C HIS A 224 -25.84 5.34 -6.06
N SER A 225 -24.74 4.88 -6.64
CA SER A 225 -24.75 4.29 -7.98
C SER A 225 -25.68 3.06 -8.07
N LEU A 226 -25.66 2.19 -7.06
CA LEU A 226 -26.61 1.06 -7.00
C LEU A 226 -28.06 1.56 -6.90
N ARG A 227 -28.34 2.56 -6.07
CA ARG A 227 -29.70 3.13 -5.95
C ARG A 227 -30.20 3.68 -7.28
N GLU A 228 -29.38 4.48 -7.99
CA GLU A 228 -29.76 5.03 -9.30
C GLU A 228 -30.08 3.94 -10.33
N ILE A 229 -29.23 2.89 -10.39
CA ILE A 229 -29.49 1.73 -11.24
C ILE A 229 -30.80 1.04 -10.85
N GLY A 230 -31.05 0.86 -9.54
CA GLY A 230 -32.25 0.22 -9.02
C GLY A 230 -33.50 1.00 -9.38
N ILE A 231 -33.55 2.32 -9.14
CA ILE A 231 -34.69 3.20 -9.46
C ILE A 231 -34.93 3.25 -10.97
N ALA A 232 -33.88 3.44 -11.78
CA ALA A 232 -34.00 3.49 -13.25
C ALA A 232 -34.58 2.21 -13.83
N ASN A 233 -34.43 1.07 -13.16
CA ASN A 233 -34.93 -0.23 -13.62
C ASN A 233 -36.13 -0.74 -12.84
N ALA A 234 -36.64 0.00 -11.85
CA ALA A 234 -37.81 -0.40 -11.06
C ALA A 234 -39.09 -0.58 -11.94
N HIS A 235 -39.25 0.29 -12.93
CA HIS A 235 -40.38 0.28 -13.87
C HIS A 235 -40.01 -0.14 -15.30
N SER A 236 -38.77 -0.65 -15.48
CA SER A 236 -38.30 -1.11 -16.78
C SER A 236 -38.81 -2.52 -17.10
N ASN A 237 -38.63 -2.94 -18.35
CA ASN A 237 -38.89 -4.32 -18.75
C ASN A 237 -37.85 -5.31 -18.22
N HIS A 238 -36.96 -4.85 -17.31
CA HIS A 238 -35.83 -5.60 -16.76
C HIS A 238 -35.88 -5.70 -15.23
N PRO A 239 -36.92 -6.33 -14.65
CA PRO A 239 -37.05 -6.42 -13.18
C PRO A 239 -35.94 -7.21 -12.51
N GLU A 240 -35.23 -8.03 -13.28
CA GLU A 240 -34.03 -8.76 -12.79
C GLU A 240 -32.90 -7.81 -12.38
N ILE A 241 -32.72 -6.67 -13.05
CA ILE A 241 -31.72 -5.67 -12.72
C ILE A 241 -32.04 -5.03 -11.38
N ALA A 242 -33.32 -4.63 -11.18
CA ALA A 242 -33.74 -4.06 -9.90
C ALA A 242 -33.55 -5.07 -8.74
N LYS A 243 -33.88 -6.35 -8.96
CA LYS A 243 -33.65 -7.42 -7.96
C LYS A 243 -32.17 -7.61 -7.64
N ALA A 244 -31.28 -7.64 -8.64
CA ALA A 244 -29.84 -7.75 -8.44
C ALA A 244 -29.29 -6.57 -7.64
N THR A 245 -29.78 -5.35 -7.94
CA THR A 245 -29.40 -4.13 -7.22
C THR A 245 -29.86 -4.18 -5.76
N ILE A 246 -31.10 -4.60 -5.50
CA ILE A 246 -31.63 -4.79 -4.14
C ILE A 246 -30.79 -5.80 -3.37
N ALA A 247 -30.44 -6.95 -3.97
CA ALA A 247 -29.60 -7.96 -3.34
C ALA A 247 -28.21 -7.41 -2.99
N SER A 248 -27.62 -6.61 -3.86
CA SER A 248 -26.31 -5.96 -3.62
C SER A 248 -26.39 -4.93 -2.49
N LEU A 249 -27.44 -4.11 -2.43
CA LEU A 249 -27.67 -3.18 -1.32
C LEU A 249 -27.92 -3.91 0.01
N GLN A 250 -28.67 -5.01 -0.01
CA GLN A 250 -28.86 -5.87 1.18
C GLN A 250 -27.54 -6.44 1.69
N ALA A 251 -26.67 -6.89 0.79
CA ALA A 251 -25.34 -7.37 1.15
C ALA A 251 -24.47 -6.27 1.79
N LEU A 252 -24.50 -5.05 1.26
CA LEU A 252 -23.79 -3.90 1.85
C LEU A 252 -24.40 -3.48 3.19
N ALA A 253 -25.72 -3.52 3.34
CA ALA A 253 -26.41 -3.23 4.61
C ALA A 253 -26.06 -4.25 5.71
N ALA A 254 -25.94 -5.54 5.35
CA ALA A 254 -25.62 -6.62 6.29
C ALA A 254 -24.13 -6.69 6.65
N ASN A 255 -23.24 -6.53 5.65
CA ASN A 255 -21.82 -6.85 5.79
C ASN A 255 -20.92 -5.59 5.86
N GLY A 256 -21.44 -4.39 5.64
CA GLY A 256 -20.66 -3.16 5.73
C GLY A 256 -20.09 -2.98 7.13
N LYS A 257 -18.78 -2.75 7.26
CA LYS A 257 -18.15 -2.51 8.56
C LYS A 257 -18.56 -1.16 9.15
N ASP A 258 -18.72 -0.16 8.28
CA ASP A 258 -19.09 1.20 8.69
C ASP A 258 -20.59 1.31 8.94
N PRO A 259 -21.04 1.81 10.13
CA PRO A 259 -22.45 2.05 10.42
C PRO A 259 -23.13 3.03 9.46
N ALA A 260 -22.42 4.06 8.98
CA ALA A 260 -22.95 5.03 8.04
C ALA A 260 -23.26 4.37 6.69
N LEU A 261 -22.39 3.48 6.22
CA LEU A 261 -22.57 2.72 5.00
C LEU A 261 -23.77 1.78 5.09
N ARG A 262 -23.94 1.06 6.23
CA ARG A 262 -25.13 0.22 6.47
C ARG A 262 -26.42 1.03 6.49
N SER A 263 -26.38 2.21 7.12
CA SER A 263 -27.53 3.11 7.18
C SER A 263 -27.93 3.64 5.79
N ALA A 264 -26.93 4.06 4.99
CA ALA A 264 -27.13 4.53 3.62
C ALA A 264 -27.72 3.43 2.71
N ALA A 265 -27.19 2.21 2.81
CA ALA A 265 -27.71 1.08 2.04
C ALA A 265 -29.16 0.75 2.43
N THR A 266 -29.48 0.79 3.71
CA THR A 266 -30.86 0.57 4.21
C THR A 266 -31.82 1.66 3.74
N ALA A 267 -31.38 2.92 3.72
CA ALA A 267 -32.20 4.04 3.20
C ALA A 267 -32.47 3.87 1.70
N SER A 268 -31.44 3.55 0.91
CA SER A 268 -31.54 3.31 -0.54
C SER A 268 -32.49 2.14 -0.88
N LEU A 269 -32.48 1.07 -0.07
CA LEU A 269 -33.43 -0.03 -0.23
C LEU A 269 -34.87 0.43 -0.08
N LYS A 270 -35.19 1.26 0.94
CA LYS A 270 -36.53 1.80 1.16
C LYS A 270 -36.97 2.69 0.02
N GLU A 271 -36.10 3.50 -0.55
CA GLU A 271 -36.38 4.33 -1.69
C GLU A 271 -36.76 3.48 -2.92
N ILE A 272 -35.95 2.49 -3.28
CA ILE A 272 -36.26 1.60 -4.42
C ILE A 272 -37.60 0.86 -4.20
N GLU A 273 -37.84 0.35 -2.97
CA GLU A 273 -39.10 -0.32 -2.64
C GLU A 273 -40.32 0.62 -2.74
N SER A 274 -40.15 1.90 -2.44
CA SER A 274 -41.24 2.89 -2.58
C SER A 274 -41.56 3.17 -4.02
N GLU A 275 -40.56 3.27 -4.89
CA GLU A 275 -40.71 3.47 -6.33
C GLU A 275 -41.34 2.24 -7.02
N THR A 276 -41.00 1.03 -6.60
CA THR A 276 -41.57 -0.21 -7.18
C THR A 276 -43.03 -0.45 -6.84
N LYS A 277 -43.63 0.30 -5.86
CA LYS A 277 -45.04 0.19 -5.45
C LYS A 277 -45.95 1.20 -6.10
N GLN A 278 -45.42 2.19 -6.79
CA GLN A 278 -46.16 3.18 -7.58
C GLN A 278 -46.43 2.68 -8.99
#